data_7787dc166852bd5391b5f7c7c3f519d9
#
_entry.id   7787dc166852bd5391b5f7c7c3f519d9
#
_cell.length_a   1.000
_cell.length_b   1.000
_cell.length_c   1.000
_cell.angle_alpha   90.00
_cell.angle_beta   90.00
_cell.angle_gamma   90.00
#
_symmetry.space_group_name_H-M   'P 1'
#
loop_
_entity.id
_entity.type
_entity.pdbx_description
1 polymer ?
#
loop_
_entity_poly.entity_id
_entity_poly.type
_entity_poly.pdbx_seq_one_letter_code
_entity_poly.pdbx_strand_id
1 'polypeptide(L)'
;MAFLTGRQHMGVAAVIMAVSIFLSRFMGLIRDKVISFYYGASIESDIYFASFVIPDFLNYLLAGGYFSITLIPLLAEYFNNSEEDGWKFLSSVLFWVCIVITAGTCVAWVGAPYLAKIAAPGFDAPSIARLTYFLRIILPAQIFFLLGSCFSGVLYMRKQFVVPALVPLVYNASIIIGGLFMIDYGMEGFCWGVLFGAATGSFMLPYLAVRNGGFQWHFTLRHPGLKKFVLLALPLMIGQSVVVLDEQFVRIFGSLTGDGAVSLLNYSRRIMLVPVGVVAQAAGVASYPFLAALVAKGDTEAFNTTLSRALRNTMLFIVPLSFWMISAAEPTLRLIFQQGSFGVEQTLGATPLLQIMLASVAFWGVQQMIGRAFYAHKDTITPAVVGTVISLIAIPVYWYLGKTIGVMGVAMAGTMSVVLYTLALSAVWKRRFGGDAFKGVVRMFLLSAVLCVPAMVASVYVVQQIPLLLDGRPLTGAFVSLAVSGTLFCVLYMCTSMLLAPKAIEPIVTFVRKRILRRA
;
A
#
# COMPACT_ATOMS: atom_id res chain seq x y z
N MET A 1 -30.65 5.89 -4.84
CA MET A 1 -29.91 6.81 -3.95
C MET A 1 -30.00 6.41 -2.47
N ALA A 2 -31.14 5.95 -1.95
CA ALA A 2 -31.28 5.53 -0.55
C ALA A 2 -30.27 4.44 -0.08
N PHE A 3 -29.85 3.54 -0.96
CA PHE A 3 -28.84 2.52 -0.65
C PHE A 3 -27.43 3.12 -0.44
N LEU A 4 -27.07 4.19 -1.14
CA LEU A 4 -25.77 4.85 -1.08
C LEU A 4 -25.58 5.70 0.19
N THR A 5 -26.68 6.20 0.76
CA THR A 5 -26.69 7.12 1.91
C THR A 5 -27.29 6.51 3.17
N GLY A 6 -27.66 5.21 3.13
CA GLY A 6 -28.16 4.48 4.31
C GLY A 6 -27.08 4.29 5.37
N ARG A 7 -27.47 4.31 6.66
CA ARG A 7 -26.58 3.93 7.79
C ARG A 7 -26.30 2.42 7.74
N GLN A 8 -25.04 2.02 7.86
CA GLN A 8 -24.66 0.62 7.88
C GLN A 8 -24.32 0.13 9.29
N HIS A 9 -24.69 -1.11 9.59
CA HIS A 9 -24.22 -1.79 10.80
C HIS A 9 -22.73 -2.13 10.68
N MET A 10 -22.03 -2.18 11.81
CA MET A 10 -20.57 -2.35 11.87
C MET A 10 -20.04 -3.55 11.05
N GLY A 11 -20.75 -4.70 11.09
CA GLY A 11 -20.35 -5.87 10.31
C GLY A 11 -20.48 -5.66 8.79
N VAL A 12 -21.56 -5.03 8.33
CA VAL A 12 -21.78 -4.71 6.91
C VAL A 12 -20.76 -3.67 6.46
N ALA A 13 -20.49 -2.65 7.26
CA ALA A 13 -19.49 -1.63 6.98
C ALA A 13 -18.09 -2.25 6.80
N ALA A 14 -17.70 -3.18 7.68
CA ALA A 14 -16.43 -3.88 7.60
C ALA A 14 -16.31 -4.70 6.30
N VAL A 15 -17.37 -5.39 5.89
CA VAL A 15 -17.40 -6.15 4.61
C VAL A 15 -17.31 -5.21 3.41
N ILE A 16 -18.09 -4.11 3.39
CA ILE A 16 -18.06 -3.11 2.31
C ILE A 16 -16.63 -2.57 2.15
N MET A 17 -16.00 -2.15 3.24
CA MET A 17 -14.65 -1.61 3.20
C MET A 17 -13.61 -2.66 2.78
N ALA A 18 -13.71 -3.90 3.26
CA ALA A 18 -12.81 -4.99 2.87
C ALA A 18 -12.92 -5.31 1.36
N VAL A 19 -14.14 -5.43 0.85
CA VAL A 19 -14.41 -5.64 -0.59
C VAL A 19 -13.89 -4.47 -1.41
N SER A 20 -14.14 -3.23 -0.97
CA SER A 20 -13.63 -2.03 -1.65
C SER A 20 -12.11 -2.01 -1.72
N ILE A 21 -11.42 -2.28 -0.63
CA ILE A 21 -9.94 -2.34 -0.59
C ILE A 21 -9.43 -3.40 -1.57
N PHE A 22 -10.05 -4.59 -1.59
CA PHE A 22 -9.68 -5.66 -2.52
C PHE A 22 -9.90 -5.24 -3.98
N LEU A 23 -11.08 -4.74 -4.31
CA LEU A 23 -11.42 -4.28 -5.68
C LEU A 23 -10.53 -3.11 -6.12
N SER A 24 -10.24 -2.17 -5.24
CA SER A 24 -9.35 -1.04 -5.54
C SER A 24 -7.93 -1.50 -5.89
N ARG A 25 -7.40 -2.50 -5.16
CA ARG A 25 -6.08 -3.09 -5.48
C ARG A 25 -6.10 -3.81 -6.82
N PHE A 26 -7.16 -4.54 -7.09
CA PHE A 26 -7.36 -5.22 -8.38
C PHE A 26 -7.46 -4.21 -9.52
N MET A 27 -8.26 -3.15 -9.36
CA MET A 27 -8.35 -2.05 -10.33
C MET A 27 -7.00 -1.35 -10.54
N GLY A 28 -6.22 -1.16 -9.47
CA GLY A 28 -4.86 -0.62 -9.57
C GLY A 28 -3.93 -1.53 -10.39
N LEU A 29 -4.06 -2.86 -10.25
CA LEU A 29 -3.31 -3.82 -11.07
C LEU A 29 -3.75 -3.79 -12.54
N ILE A 30 -5.06 -3.67 -12.81
CA ILE A 30 -5.59 -3.50 -14.18
C ILE A 30 -5.04 -2.21 -14.79
N ARG A 31 -5.03 -1.11 -14.06
CA ARG A 31 -4.45 0.16 -14.52
C ARG A 31 -2.99 -0.01 -14.90
N ASP A 32 -2.19 -0.62 -14.04
CA ASP A 32 -0.77 -0.83 -14.29
C ASP A 32 -0.54 -1.81 -15.46
N LYS A 33 -1.44 -2.79 -15.64
CA LYS A 33 -1.46 -3.67 -16.82
C LYS A 33 -1.77 -2.90 -18.11
N VAL A 34 -2.74 -2.00 -18.10
CA VAL A 34 -3.06 -1.15 -19.26
C VAL A 34 -1.86 -0.27 -19.61
N ILE A 35 -1.22 0.34 -18.61
CA ILE A 35 -0.01 1.14 -18.80
C ILE A 35 1.12 0.29 -19.41
N SER A 36 1.38 -0.89 -18.86
CA SER A 36 2.43 -1.78 -19.37
C SER A 36 2.15 -2.29 -20.77
N PHE A 37 0.88 -2.50 -21.12
CA PHE A 37 0.49 -2.95 -22.46
C PHE A 37 0.81 -1.93 -23.54
N TYR A 38 0.51 -0.65 -23.30
CA TYR A 38 0.71 0.41 -24.29
C TYR A 38 2.12 1.01 -24.26
N TYR A 39 2.77 1.08 -23.10
CA TYR A 39 4.04 1.81 -22.92
C TYR A 39 5.20 0.95 -22.43
N GLY A 40 4.94 -0.28 -21.99
CA GLY A 40 5.97 -1.18 -21.48
C GLY A 40 6.69 -0.61 -20.24
N ALA A 41 7.98 -0.93 -20.14
CA ALA A 41 8.92 -0.27 -19.24
C ALA A 41 9.82 0.65 -20.10
N SER A 42 9.45 1.91 -20.23
CA SER A 42 10.05 2.92 -21.07
C SER A 42 10.25 4.22 -20.29
N ILE A 43 11.02 5.14 -20.85
CA ILE A 43 11.20 6.47 -20.23
C ILE A 43 9.85 7.20 -20.04
N GLU A 44 8.88 7.04 -20.94
CA GLU A 44 7.56 7.69 -20.82
C GLU A 44 6.76 7.13 -19.64
N SER A 45 6.78 5.80 -19.43
CA SER A 45 6.18 5.19 -18.23
C SER A 45 6.93 5.53 -16.94
N ASP A 46 8.26 5.66 -17.00
CA ASP A 46 9.09 6.11 -15.88
C ASP A 46 8.73 7.55 -15.46
N ILE A 47 8.57 8.46 -16.43
CA ILE A 47 8.15 9.84 -16.20
C ILE A 47 6.78 9.86 -15.51
N TYR A 48 5.84 9.04 -15.98
CA TYR A 48 4.52 8.92 -15.34
C TYR A 48 4.62 8.45 -13.89
N PHE A 49 5.37 7.38 -13.60
CA PHE A 49 5.50 6.90 -12.21
C PHE A 49 6.29 7.88 -11.33
N ALA A 50 7.31 8.55 -11.86
CA ALA A 50 8.05 9.58 -11.15
C ALA A 50 7.18 10.81 -10.84
N SER A 51 6.17 11.12 -11.68
CA SER A 51 5.27 12.26 -11.46
C SER A 51 4.40 12.14 -10.20
N PHE A 52 4.33 10.97 -9.59
CA PHE A 52 3.63 10.76 -8.32
C PHE A 52 4.51 11.00 -7.08
N VAL A 53 5.83 11.14 -7.23
CA VAL A 53 6.73 11.30 -6.07
C VAL A 53 6.32 12.48 -5.19
N ILE A 54 6.17 13.65 -5.78
CA ILE A 54 5.79 14.87 -5.03
C ILE A 54 4.31 14.87 -4.64
N PRO A 55 3.34 14.56 -5.52
CA PRO A 55 1.93 14.48 -5.16
C PRO A 55 1.64 13.47 -4.05
N ASP A 56 2.23 12.27 -4.11
CA ASP A 56 2.06 11.25 -3.08
C ASP A 56 2.61 11.73 -1.73
N PHE A 57 3.82 12.32 -1.73
CA PHE A 57 4.40 12.90 -0.51
C PHE A 57 3.50 13.99 0.10
N LEU A 58 2.98 14.91 -0.72
CA LEU A 58 2.03 15.93 -0.27
C LEU A 58 0.74 15.32 0.25
N ASN A 59 0.22 14.29 -0.42
CA ASN A 59 -0.99 13.59 0.02
C ASN A 59 -0.79 12.93 1.37
N TYR A 60 0.33 12.25 1.58
CA TYR A 60 0.64 11.64 2.87
C TYR A 60 0.87 12.68 3.98
N LEU A 61 1.51 13.80 3.65
CA LEU A 61 1.71 14.90 4.58
C LEU A 61 0.39 15.55 5.00
N LEU A 62 -0.54 15.76 4.04
CA LEU A 62 -1.73 16.60 4.25
C LEU A 62 -3.02 15.79 4.47
N ALA A 63 -3.15 14.61 3.88
CA ALA A 63 -4.39 13.82 3.89
C ALA A 63 -4.25 12.41 4.49
N GLY A 64 -3.08 12.05 5.02
CA GLY A 64 -2.84 10.73 5.62
C GLY A 64 -3.85 10.36 6.72
N GLY A 65 -3.80 9.13 7.21
CA GLY A 65 -4.78 8.58 8.16
C GLY A 65 -5.10 9.42 9.40
N TYR A 66 -4.22 10.39 9.76
CA TYR A 66 -4.45 11.34 10.85
C TYR A 66 -5.64 12.29 10.59
N PHE A 67 -5.95 12.59 9.31
CA PHE A 67 -7.08 13.46 8.98
C PHE A 67 -8.39 12.84 9.47
N SER A 68 -8.59 11.55 9.21
CA SER A 68 -9.72 10.80 9.75
C SER A 68 -9.68 10.65 11.27
N ILE A 69 -8.48 10.43 11.84
CA ILE A 69 -8.29 10.24 13.29
C ILE A 69 -8.63 11.52 14.06
N THR A 70 -8.33 12.71 13.53
CA THR A 70 -8.58 13.99 14.19
C THR A 70 -9.91 14.60 13.82
N LEU A 71 -10.29 14.57 12.55
CA LEU A 71 -11.49 15.24 12.05
C LEU A 71 -12.76 14.55 12.50
N ILE A 72 -12.84 13.21 12.40
CA ILE A 72 -14.08 12.45 12.71
C ILE A 72 -14.52 12.64 14.16
N PRO A 73 -13.67 12.51 15.20
CA PRO A 73 -14.07 12.76 16.59
C PRO A 73 -14.54 14.19 16.84
N LEU A 74 -13.85 15.19 16.24
CA LEU A 74 -14.25 16.59 16.39
C LEU A 74 -15.57 16.89 15.68
N LEU A 75 -15.78 16.35 14.48
CA LEU A 75 -17.08 16.43 13.83
C LEU A 75 -18.19 15.85 14.72
N ALA A 76 -17.97 14.64 15.27
CA ALA A 76 -18.95 14.03 16.16
C ALA A 76 -19.24 14.88 17.41
N GLU A 77 -18.19 15.48 17.99
CA GLU A 77 -18.34 16.39 19.15
C GLU A 77 -19.23 17.59 18.81
N TYR A 78 -18.97 18.29 17.70
CA TYR A 78 -19.72 19.50 17.33
C TYR A 78 -21.11 19.18 16.76
N PHE A 79 -21.28 18.09 16.02
CA PHE A 79 -22.61 17.64 15.59
C PHE A 79 -23.49 17.15 16.75
N ASN A 80 -22.91 16.67 17.83
CA ASN A 80 -23.66 16.33 19.04
C ASN A 80 -24.18 17.57 19.79
N ASN A 81 -23.48 18.73 19.69
CA ASN A 81 -23.96 20.00 20.23
C ASN A 81 -25.18 20.50 19.46
N SER A 82 -25.02 20.67 18.14
CA SER A 82 -26.09 20.96 17.20
C SER A 82 -25.67 20.67 15.75
N GLU A 83 -26.61 20.42 14.85
CA GLU A 83 -26.29 20.27 13.42
C GLU A 83 -25.64 21.53 12.85
N GLU A 84 -26.12 22.70 13.25
CA GLU A 84 -25.58 23.98 12.83
C GLU A 84 -24.12 24.18 13.25
N ASP A 85 -23.76 23.84 14.50
CA ASP A 85 -22.40 23.94 15.02
C ASP A 85 -21.45 22.99 14.26
N GLY A 86 -21.92 21.75 14.00
CA GLY A 86 -21.18 20.78 13.19
C GLY A 86 -20.91 21.28 11.77
N TRP A 87 -21.91 21.92 11.12
CA TRP A 87 -21.72 22.49 9.79
C TRP A 87 -20.84 23.74 9.79
N LYS A 88 -20.89 24.58 10.82
CA LYS A 88 -19.99 25.71 11.00
C LYS A 88 -18.54 25.25 11.16
N PHE A 89 -18.32 24.23 12.00
CA PHE A 89 -17.00 23.62 12.17
C PHE A 89 -16.45 23.07 10.86
N LEU A 90 -17.23 22.23 10.15
CA LEU A 90 -16.82 21.67 8.86
C LEU A 90 -16.51 22.76 7.85
N SER A 91 -17.37 23.78 7.72
CA SER A 91 -17.20 24.88 6.78
C SER A 91 -15.92 25.67 7.07
N SER A 92 -15.61 25.92 8.35
CA SER A 92 -14.36 26.56 8.77
C SER A 92 -13.13 25.71 8.40
N VAL A 93 -13.18 24.38 8.62
CA VAL A 93 -12.10 23.46 8.22
C VAL A 93 -11.95 23.46 6.70
N LEU A 94 -13.03 23.28 5.94
CA LEU A 94 -13.02 23.29 4.48
C LEU A 94 -12.42 24.57 3.91
N PHE A 95 -12.77 25.72 4.47
CA PHE A 95 -12.26 27.03 4.03
C PHE A 95 -10.74 27.11 4.18
N TRP A 96 -10.22 26.83 5.37
CA TRP A 96 -8.77 26.91 5.63
C TRP A 96 -7.98 25.82 4.91
N VAL A 97 -8.51 24.60 4.86
CA VAL A 97 -7.93 23.51 4.08
C VAL A 97 -7.86 23.89 2.60
N CYS A 98 -8.93 24.46 2.03
CA CYS A 98 -8.95 24.92 0.64
C CYS A 98 -7.87 25.99 0.38
N ILE A 99 -7.74 26.99 1.24
CA ILE A 99 -6.71 28.03 1.09
C ILE A 99 -5.31 27.44 1.16
N VAL A 100 -5.03 26.66 2.20
CA VAL A 100 -3.68 26.11 2.45
C VAL A 100 -3.27 25.14 1.32
N ILE A 101 -4.17 24.22 0.93
CA ILE A 101 -3.84 23.28 -0.14
C ILE A 101 -3.73 23.96 -1.51
N THR A 102 -4.60 24.93 -1.82
CA THR A 102 -4.52 25.67 -3.08
C THR A 102 -3.25 26.51 -3.13
N ALA A 103 -2.91 27.23 -2.08
CA ALA A 103 -1.65 27.98 -2.01
C ALA A 103 -0.44 27.07 -2.15
N GLY A 104 -0.40 25.95 -1.40
CA GLY A 104 0.65 24.93 -1.50
C GLY A 104 0.75 24.32 -2.89
N THR A 105 -0.38 24.01 -3.51
CA THR A 105 -0.45 23.51 -4.88
C THR A 105 0.05 24.52 -5.90
N CYS A 106 -0.32 25.79 -5.76
CA CYS A 106 0.19 26.88 -6.63
C CYS A 106 1.70 27.03 -6.51
N VAL A 107 2.23 27.03 -5.29
CA VAL A 107 3.69 27.07 -5.05
C VAL A 107 4.38 25.88 -5.68
N ALA A 108 3.86 24.66 -5.48
CA ALA A 108 4.39 23.44 -6.08
C ALA A 108 4.27 23.45 -7.60
N TRP A 109 3.19 24.00 -8.17
CA TRP A 109 2.96 24.10 -9.61
C TRP A 109 3.96 25.04 -10.29
N VAL A 110 4.23 26.20 -9.67
CA VAL A 110 5.26 27.14 -10.14
C VAL A 110 6.65 26.52 -9.96
N GLY A 111 6.90 25.88 -8.80
CA GLY A 111 8.15 25.19 -8.49
C GLY A 111 8.33 23.83 -9.19
N ALA A 112 7.37 23.39 -10.00
CA ALA A 112 7.39 22.06 -10.63
C ALA A 112 8.70 21.71 -11.37
N PRO A 113 9.41 22.63 -12.06
CA PRO A 113 10.70 22.32 -12.69
C PRO A 113 11.80 21.91 -11.69
N TYR A 114 11.79 22.52 -10.49
CA TYR A 114 12.72 22.14 -9.41
C TYR A 114 12.31 20.84 -8.74
N LEU A 115 11.01 20.67 -8.51
CA LEU A 115 10.44 19.46 -7.92
C LEU A 115 10.64 18.24 -8.83
N ALA A 116 10.56 18.41 -10.15
CA ALA A 116 10.85 17.36 -11.11
C ALA A 116 12.31 16.85 -11.01
N LYS A 117 13.27 17.76 -10.85
CA LYS A 117 14.68 17.40 -10.64
C LYS A 117 14.91 16.64 -9.33
N ILE A 118 14.13 16.94 -8.29
CA ILE A 118 14.17 16.21 -7.01
C ILE A 118 13.53 14.83 -7.15
N ALA A 119 12.40 14.75 -7.87
CA ALA A 119 11.65 13.52 -8.06
C ALA A 119 12.37 12.49 -8.93
N ALA A 120 13.14 12.95 -9.92
CA ALA A 120 13.88 12.09 -10.86
C ALA A 120 15.22 12.73 -11.25
N PRO A 121 16.22 12.72 -10.34
CA PRO A 121 17.50 13.39 -10.59
C PRO A 121 18.35 12.76 -11.69
N GLY A 122 18.01 11.54 -12.13
CA GLY A 122 18.71 10.84 -13.20
C GLY A 122 18.16 11.10 -14.60
N PHE A 123 17.06 11.83 -14.74
CA PHE A 123 16.47 12.08 -16.05
C PHE A 123 17.20 13.20 -16.79
N ASP A 124 17.26 13.08 -18.12
CA ASP A 124 17.79 14.11 -19.01
C ASP A 124 16.86 15.34 -19.09
N ALA A 125 17.32 16.40 -19.73
CA ALA A 125 16.58 17.66 -19.80
C ALA A 125 15.19 17.55 -20.49
N PRO A 126 15.02 16.82 -21.62
CA PRO A 126 13.72 16.56 -22.21
C PRO A 126 12.76 15.82 -21.28
N SER A 127 13.23 14.76 -20.62
CA SER A 127 12.44 13.97 -19.67
C SER A 127 12.03 14.78 -18.43
N ILE A 128 12.92 15.64 -17.91
CA ILE A 128 12.57 16.58 -16.83
C ILE A 128 11.52 17.60 -17.28
N ALA A 129 11.59 18.09 -18.51
CA ALA A 129 10.56 18.99 -19.05
C ALA A 129 9.21 18.27 -19.15
N ARG A 130 9.19 17.02 -19.64
CA ARG A 130 7.99 16.17 -19.72
C ARG A 130 7.44 15.84 -18.33
N LEU A 131 8.30 15.49 -17.38
CA LEU A 131 7.94 15.25 -15.97
C LEU A 131 7.35 16.51 -15.32
N THR A 132 7.92 17.68 -15.59
CA THR A 132 7.39 18.97 -15.13
C THR A 132 5.96 19.20 -15.63
N TYR A 133 5.71 18.88 -16.88
CA TYR A 133 4.38 18.99 -17.49
C TYR A 133 3.38 18.04 -16.81
N PHE A 134 3.73 16.77 -16.61
CA PHE A 134 2.89 15.79 -15.91
C PHE A 134 2.63 16.19 -14.45
N LEU A 135 3.66 16.67 -13.73
CA LEU A 135 3.47 17.22 -12.39
C LEU A 135 2.45 18.34 -12.36
N ARG A 136 2.49 19.27 -13.33
CA ARG A 136 1.55 20.38 -13.41
C ARG A 136 0.10 19.93 -13.65
N ILE A 137 -0.12 18.81 -14.33
CA ILE A 137 -1.46 18.22 -14.51
C ILE A 137 -1.92 17.53 -13.21
N ILE A 138 -1.03 16.80 -12.53
CA ILE A 138 -1.40 15.94 -11.39
C ILE A 138 -1.49 16.73 -10.07
N LEU A 139 -0.64 17.75 -9.85
CA LEU A 139 -0.61 18.50 -8.60
C LEU A 139 -1.98 19.06 -8.17
N PRO A 140 -2.82 19.64 -9.07
CA PRO A 140 -4.15 20.12 -8.68
C PRO A 140 -5.07 19.04 -8.11
N ALA A 141 -4.83 17.75 -8.39
CA ALA A 141 -5.61 16.65 -7.83
C ALA A 141 -5.57 16.62 -6.29
N GLN A 142 -4.50 17.17 -5.68
CA GLN A 142 -4.34 17.21 -4.22
C GLN A 142 -5.43 18.05 -3.54
N ILE A 143 -5.91 19.10 -4.21
CA ILE A 143 -7.03 19.93 -3.74
C ILE A 143 -8.29 19.07 -3.60
N PHE A 144 -8.59 18.27 -4.61
CA PHE A 144 -9.76 17.39 -4.64
C PHE A 144 -9.65 16.23 -3.63
N PHE A 145 -8.46 15.65 -3.48
CA PHE A 145 -8.25 14.59 -2.48
C PHE A 145 -8.49 15.10 -1.07
N LEU A 146 -7.93 16.25 -0.72
CA LEU A 146 -8.01 16.76 0.65
C LEU A 146 -9.42 17.27 0.99
N LEU A 147 -10.05 18.02 0.10
CA LEU A 147 -11.43 18.47 0.29
C LEU A 147 -12.41 17.28 0.32
N GLY A 148 -12.21 16.29 -0.54
CA GLY A 148 -13.02 15.06 -0.54
C GLY A 148 -12.86 14.23 0.72
N SER A 149 -11.67 14.22 1.34
CA SER A 149 -11.45 13.55 2.61
C SER A 149 -12.22 14.19 3.77
N CYS A 150 -12.45 15.52 3.73
CA CYS A 150 -13.32 16.21 4.69
C CYS A 150 -14.77 15.70 4.59
N PHE A 151 -15.31 15.61 3.40
CA PHE A 151 -16.67 15.09 3.17
C PHE A 151 -16.77 13.60 3.51
N SER A 152 -15.77 12.81 3.16
CA SER A 152 -15.70 11.40 3.55
C SER A 152 -15.68 11.24 5.08
N GLY A 153 -15.02 12.14 5.81
CA GLY A 153 -15.05 12.19 7.28
C GLY A 153 -16.47 12.33 7.85
N VAL A 154 -17.32 13.17 7.25
CA VAL A 154 -18.74 13.31 7.63
C VAL A 154 -19.49 12.00 7.36
N LEU A 155 -19.26 11.36 6.20
CA LEU A 155 -19.91 10.09 5.88
C LEU A 155 -19.52 8.98 6.87
N TYR A 156 -18.24 8.89 7.23
CA TYR A 156 -17.76 7.94 8.25
C TYR A 156 -18.41 8.21 9.63
N MET A 157 -18.46 9.48 10.06
CA MET A 157 -19.13 9.88 11.31
C MET A 157 -20.60 9.45 11.29
N ARG A 158 -21.30 9.64 10.16
CA ARG A 158 -22.71 9.26 9.97
C ARG A 158 -22.91 7.75 9.72
N LYS A 159 -21.86 6.94 9.76
CA LYS A 159 -21.85 5.49 9.50
C LYS A 159 -22.30 5.13 8.07
N GLN A 160 -21.93 5.96 7.10
CA GLN A 160 -22.21 5.79 5.67
C GLN A 160 -20.90 5.41 4.94
N PHE A 161 -20.69 4.13 4.70
CA PHE A 161 -19.40 3.61 4.20
C PHE A 161 -19.38 3.33 2.69
N VAL A 162 -20.55 3.24 2.04
CA VAL A 162 -20.66 2.86 0.62
C VAL A 162 -19.98 3.87 -0.29
N VAL A 163 -20.27 5.17 -0.12
CA VAL A 163 -19.69 6.22 -0.96
C VAL A 163 -18.17 6.31 -0.80
N PRO A 164 -17.60 6.40 0.43
CA PRO A 164 -16.15 6.32 0.60
C PRO A 164 -15.50 5.05 0.02
N ALA A 165 -16.22 3.92 0.04
CA ALA A 165 -15.76 2.68 -0.54
C ALA A 165 -15.68 2.72 -2.09
N LEU A 166 -16.51 3.51 -2.75
CA LEU A 166 -16.50 3.69 -4.21
C LEU A 166 -15.40 4.64 -4.69
N VAL A 167 -14.94 5.57 -3.86
CA VAL A 167 -13.95 6.59 -4.22
C VAL A 167 -12.71 6.01 -4.94
N PRO A 168 -11.99 5.03 -4.37
CA PRO A 168 -10.79 4.52 -5.03
C PRO A 168 -11.08 3.71 -6.30
N LEU A 169 -12.29 3.18 -6.44
CA LEU A 169 -12.70 2.47 -7.66
C LEU A 169 -12.94 3.46 -8.81
N VAL A 170 -13.70 4.54 -8.55
CA VAL A 170 -13.94 5.60 -9.54
C VAL A 170 -12.63 6.28 -9.92
N TYR A 171 -11.75 6.54 -8.97
CA TYR A 171 -10.43 7.11 -9.22
C TYR A 171 -9.59 6.25 -10.19
N ASN A 172 -9.44 4.94 -9.91
CA ASN A 172 -8.69 4.05 -10.81
C ASN A 172 -9.37 3.88 -12.17
N ALA A 173 -10.70 3.78 -12.21
CA ALA A 173 -11.45 3.72 -13.46
C ALA A 173 -11.24 4.98 -14.32
N SER A 174 -11.26 6.17 -13.71
CA SER A 174 -11.02 7.43 -14.41
C SER A 174 -9.61 7.50 -15.01
N ILE A 175 -8.60 6.98 -14.33
CA ILE A 175 -7.23 6.92 -14.87
C ILE A 175 -7.18 6.00 -16.10
N ILE A 176 -7.79 4.82 -16.02
CA ILE A 176 -7.83 3.87 -17.14
C ILE A 176 -8.59 4.48 -18.32
N ILE A 177 -9.77 5.03 -18.07
CA ILE A 177 -10.62 5.64 -19.13
C ILE A 177 -9.90 6.83 -19.74
N GLY A 178 -9.32 7.73 -18.95
CA GLY A 178 -8.57 8.89 -19.43
C GLY A 178 -7.39 8.48 -20.31
N GLY A 179 -6.61 7.49 -19.88
CA GLY A 179 -5.49 6.96 -20.66
C GLY A 179 -5.91 6.31 -21.97
N LEU A 180 -6.98 5.52 -21.96
CA LEU A 180 -7.50 4.87 -23.18
C LEU A 180 -8.17 5.85 -24.14
N PHE A 181 -8.92 6.83 -23.62
CA PHE A 181 -9.61 7.83 -24.43
C PHE A 181 -8.64 8.80 -25.12
N MET A 182 -7.52 9.12 -24.47
CA MET A 182 -6.50 10.03 -24.97
C MET A 182 -5.22 9.29 -25.39
N ILE A 183 -5.32 8.06 -25.86
CA ILE A 183 -4.16 7.20 -26.17
C ILE A 183 -3.22 7.82 -27.21
N ASP A 184 -3.76 8.59 -28.17
CA ASP A 184 -3.02 9.29 -29.22
C ASP A 184 -2.15 10.44 -28.67
N TYR A 185 -2.43 10.93 -27.46
CA TYR A 185 -1.64 11.96 -26.76
C TYR A 185 -0.58 11.35 -25.81
N GLY A 186 -0.39 10.03 -25.87
CA GLY A 186 0.58 9.34 -25.02
C GLY A 186 0.13 9.23 -23.56
N MET A 187 1.10 9.19 -22.65
CA MET A 187 0.88 9.02 -21.19
C MET A 187 0.12 10.19 -20.55
N GLU A 188 -0.02 11.30 -21.24
CA GLU A 188 -0.74 12.48 -20.77
C GLU A 188 -2.20 12.18 -20.41
N GLY A 189 -2.86 11.29 -21.17
CA GLY A 189 -4.22 10.86 -20.90
C GLY A 189 -4.40 10.23 -19.53
N PHE A 190 -3.41 9.47 -19.06
CA PHE A 190 -3.42 8.90 -17.70
C PHE A 190 -3.26 10.01 -16.64
N CYS A 191 -2.44 11.04 -16.89
CA CYS A 191 -2.30 12.18 -15.98
C CYS A 191 -3.61 12.97 -15.86
N TRP A 192 -4.29 13.26 -16.97
CA TRP A 192 -5.63 13.86 -16.95
C TRP A 192 -6.66 12.96 -16.26
N GLY A 193 -6.57 11.64 -16.47
CA GLY A 193 -7.38 10.65 -15.75
C GLY A 193 -7.21 10.71 -14.24
N VAL A 194 -5.99 10.99 -13.75
CA VAL A 194 -5.70 11.22 -12.31
C VAL A 194 -6.47 12.46 -11.81
N LEU A 195 -6.38 13.57 -12.52
CA LEU A 195 -7.05 14.81 -12.14
C LEU A 195 -8.58 14.65 -12.16
N PHE A 196 -9.12 14.09 -13.25
CA PHE A 196 -10.56 13.81 -13.38
C PHE A 196 -11.05 12.83 -12.30
N GLY A 197 -10.29 11.78 -12.03
CA GLY A 197 -10.62 10.79 -11.00
C GLY A 197 -10.59 11.37 -9.59
N ALA A 198 -9.67 12.29 -9.30
CA ALA A 198 -9.65 13.03 -8.05
C ALA A 198 -10.88 13.96 -7.94
N ALA A 199 -11.20 14.69 -9.00
CA ALA A 199 -12.35 15.60 -9.01
C ALA A 199 -13.68 14.84 -8.89
N THR A 200 -13.89 13.80 -9.68
CA THR A 200 -15.16 13.05 -9.73
C THR A 200 -15.29 12.04 -8.59
N GLY A 201 -14.28 11.19 -8.42
CA GLY A 201 -14.29 10.11 -7.44
C GLY A 201 -14.03 10.60 -6.02
N SER A 202 -12.93 11.32 -5.82
CA SER A 202 -12.51 11.67 -4.45
C SER A 202 -13.26 12.88 -3.88
N PHE A 203 -13.65 13.86 -4.71
CA PHE A 203 -14.35 15.04 -4.24
C PHE A 203 -15.86 15.01 -4.52
N MET A 204 -16.28 14.89 -5.81
CA MET A 204 -17.68 15.04 -6.20
C MET A 204 -18.60 14.00 -5.56
N LEU A 205 -18.20 12.72 -5.51
CA LEU A 205 -19.02 11.67 -4.92
C LEU A 205 -19.31 11.90 -3.43
N PRO A 206 -18.30 12.10 -2.54
CA PRO A 206 -18.54 12.40 -1.13
C PRO A 206 -19.30 13.74 -0.95
N TYR A 207 -18.99 14.77 -1.72
CA TYR A 207 -19.68 16.06 -1.67
C TYR A 207 -21.18 15.91 -1.94
N LEU A 208 -21.55 15.23 -3.05
CA LEU A 208 -22.97 15.04 -3.40
C LEU A 208 -23.70 14.20 -2.34
N ALA A 209 -23.05 13.20 -1.78
CA ALA A 209 -23.64 12.39 -0.70
C ALA A 209 -23.90 13.23 0.56
N VAL A 210 -22.95 14.08 0.95
CA VAL A 210 -23.10 14.96 2.11
C VAL A 210 -24.11 16.07 1.83
N ARG A 211 -24.11 16.65 0.62
CA ARG A 211 -25.08 17.66 0.20
C ARG A 211 -26.50 17.12 0.28
N ASN A 212 -26.77 15.93 -0.22
CA ASN A 212 -28.06 15.28 -0.13
C ASN A 212 -28.43 14.90 1.31
N GLY A 213 -27.45 14.81 2.22
CA GLY A 213 -27.60 14.57 3.63
C GLY A 213 -27.80 15.84 4.48
N GLY A 214 -28.12 16.98 3.86
CA GLY A 214 -28.45 18.23 4.56
C GLY A 214 -27.26 19.16 4.81
N PHE A 215 -26.19 19.08 4.00
CA PHE A 215 -25.05 19.99 4.12
C PHE A 215 -25.49 21.44 3.98
N GLN A 216 -25.11 22.24 4.97
CA GLN A 216 -25.31 23.69 4.98
C GLN A 216 -23.96 24.38 5.03
N TRP A 217 -23.71 25.21 4.05
CA TRP A 217 -22.49 26.04 4.02
C TRP A 217 -22.67 27.26 4.91
N HIS A 218 -21.77 27.40 5.87
CA HIS A 218 -21.69 28.59 6.73
C HIS A 218 -20.37 29.30 6.49
N PHE A 219 -20.40 30.55 6.11
CA PHE A 219 -19.19 31.35 5.94
C PHE A 219 -18.60 31.71 7.30
N THR A 220 -17.87 30.77 7.90
CA THR A 220 -17.29 30.89 9.25
C THR A 220 -15.79 30.74 9.16
N LEU A 221 -15.04 31.84 9.38
CA LEU A 221 -13.59 31.83 9.33
C LEU A 221 -12.95 31.39 10.66
N ARG A 222 -13.65 31.60 11.76
CA ARG A 222 -13.15 31.34 13.12
C ARG A 222 -14.14 30.42 13.86
N HIS A 223 -13.72 29.20 14.07
CA HIS A 223 -14.43 28.25 14.91
C HIS A 223 -13.50 27.73 16.00
N PRO A 224 -13.93 27.60 17.29
CA PRO A 224 -13.07 27.12 18.39
C PRO A 224 -12.41 25.76 18.09
N GLY A 225 -13.15 24.87 17.40
CA GLY A 225 -12.68 23.57 16.98
C GLY A 225 -11.53 23.59 15.97
N LEU A 226 -11.34 24.66 15.22
CA LEU A 226 -10.26 24.77 14.24
C LEU A 226 -8.89 24.75 14.92
N LYS A 227 -8.71 25.50 16.03
CA LYS A 227 -7.47 25.48 16.80
C LYS A 227 -7.20 24.09 17.38
N LYS A 228 -8.24 23.42 17.90
CA LYS A 228 -8.15 22.05 18.42
C LYS A 228 -7.77 21.06 17.32
N PHE A 229 -8.39 21.20 16.13
CA PHE A 229 -8.06 20.39 14.95
C PHE A 229 -6.59 20.55 14.53
N VAL A 230 -6.10 21.78 14.36
CA VAL A 230 -4.71 22.05 13.94
C VAL A 230 -3.70 21.50 14.94
N LEU A 231 -3.93 21.72 16.24
CA LEU A 231 -3.03 21.24 17.31
C LEU A 231 -2.94 19.72 17.38
N LEU A 232 -4.03 19.01 17.06
CA LEU A 232 -4.06 17.55 17.03
C LEU A 232 -3.50 17.00 15.71
N ALA A 233 -3.82 17.64 14.58
CA ALA A 233 -3.42 17.17 13.25
C ALA A 233 -1.93 17.37 12.99
N LEU A 234 -1.35 18.54 13.33
CA LEU A 234 0.01 18.91 12.95
C LEU A 234 1.10 17.92 13.42
N PRO A 235 1.11 17.43 14.69
CA PRO A 235 2.10 16.45 15.12
C PRO A 235 1.95 15.11 14.39
N LEU A 236 0.70 14.70 14.08
CA LEU A 236 0.42 13.47 13.36
C LEU A 236 0.84 13.58 11.88
N MET A 237 0.66 14.76 11.26
CA MET A 237 1.14 15.05 9.89
C MET A 237 2.64 14.81 9.77
N ILE A 238 3.42 15.34 10.67
CA ILE A 238 4.88 15.23 10.65
C ILE A 238 5.30 13.77 10.88
N GLY A 239 4.68 13.06 11.83
CA GLY A 239 5.05 11.70 12.18
C GLY A 239 4.73 10.65 11.12
N GLN A 240 3.68 10.84 10.33
CA GLN A 240 3.24 9.86 9.32
C GLN A 240 3.90 10.06 7.95
N SER A 241 4.29 11.29 7.60
CA SER A 241 4.84 11.60 6.28
C SER A 241 6.15 10.88 5.96
N VAL A 242 6.90 10.50 6.98
CA VAL A 242 8.22 9.89 6.79
C VAL A 242 8.17 8.38 6.53
N VAL A 243 7.13 7.70 7.03
CA VAL A 243 6.96 6.23 6.83
C VAL A 243 6.80 5.86 5.36
N VAL A 244 6.44 6.82 4.51
CA VAL A 244 6.18 6.63 3.08
C VAL A 244 7.38 6.93 2.20
N LEU A 245 8.45 7.49 2.76
CA LEU A 245 9.64 7.89 1.99
C LEU A 245 10.30 6.71 1.26
N ASP A 246 10.25 5.50 1.82
CA ASP A 246 10.84 4.32 1.19
C ASP A 246 10.28 4.05 -0.23
N GLU A 247 8.97 4.21 -0.42
CA GLU A 247 8.36 4.07 -1.75
C GLU A 247 8.85 5.15 -2.72
N GLN A 248 9.00 6.38 -2.25
CA GLN A 248 9.48 7.48 -3.07
C GLN A 248 10.96 7.30 -3.42
N PHE A 249 11.77 6.78 -2.49
CA PHE A 249 13.19 6.51 -2.74
C PHE A 249 13.39 5.48 -3.86
N VAL A 250 12.55 4.44 -3.94
CA VAL A 250 12.60 3.47 -5.05
C VAL A 250 12.43 4.18 -6.40
N ARG A 251 11.53 5.16 -6.50
CA ARG A 251 11.30 5.93 -7.74
C ARG A 251 12.45 6.93 -8.00
N ILE A 252 12.85 7.69 -6.97
CA ILE A 252 13.91 8.71 -7.07
C ILE A 252 15.23 8.06 -7.49
N PHE A 253 15.67 7.02 -6.76
CA PHE A 253 16.95 6.34 -7.05
C PHE A 253 16.85 5.43 -8.27
N GLY A 254 15.67 4.89 -8.59
CA GLY A 254 15.40 4.17 -9.82
C GLY A 254 15.67 5.03 -11.06
N SER A 255 15.35 6.32 -11.02
CA SER A 255 15.60 7.26 -12.13
C SER A 255 17.10 7.40 -12.49
N LEU A 256 18.00 7.10 -11.54
CA LEU A 256 19.46 7.17 -11.74
C LEU A 256 20.04 5.93 -12.47
N THR A 257 19.24 4.89 -12.70
CA THR A 257 19.74 3.57 -13.13
C THR A 257 19.45 3.23 -14.59
N GLY A 258 18.76 4.10 -15.31
CA GLY A 258 18.48 3.97 -16.74
C GLY A 258 17.01 3.97 -17.08
N ASP A 259 16.70 3.99 -18.37
CA ASP A 259 15.36 4.06 -18.91
C ASP A 259 14.57 2.77 -18.62
N GLY A 260 13.31 2.90 -18.24
CA GLY A 260 12.44 1.78 -17.86
C GLY A 260 12.64 1.26 -16.44
N ALA A 261 13.67 1.73 -15.73
CA ALA A 261 14.02 1.21 -14.40
C ALA A 261 12.96 1.53 -13.35
N VAL A 262 12.42 2.75 -13.34
CA VAL A 262 11.36 3.16 -12.40
C VAL A 262 10.11 2.30 -12.62
N SER A 263 9.75 2.05 -13.87
CA SER A 263 8.61 1.23 -14.25
C SER A 263 8.78 -0.23 -13.86
N LEU A 264 9.93 -0.84 -14.13
CA LEU A 264 10.24 -2.21 -13.74
C LEU A 264 10.16 -2.39 -12.21
N LEU A 265 10.72 -1.45 -11.46
CA LEU A 265 10.63 -1.43 -9.98
C LEU A 265 9.17 -1.29 -9.51
N ASN A 266 8.39 -0.41 -10.15
CA ASN A 266 6.99 -0.19 -9.81
C ASN A 266 6.12 -1.43 -10.08
N TYR A 267 6.27 -2.07 -11.24
CA TYR A 267 5.53 -3.30 -11.58
C TYR A 267 5.90 -4.46 -10.65
N SER A 268 7.19 -4.64 -10.36
CA SER A 268 7.67 -5.65 -9.40
C SER A 268 7.13 -5.41 -8.00
N ARG A 269 7.18 -4.15 -7.52
CA ARG A 269 6.63 -3.76 -6.22
C ARG A 269 5.12 -4.01 -6.14
N ARG A 270 4.38 -3.76 -7.23
CA ARG A 270 2.93 -4.00 -7.27
C ARG A 270 2.58 -5.47 -7.00
N ILE A 271 3.33 -6.40 -7.59
CA ILE A 271 3.16 -7.84 -7.33
C ILE A 271 3.60 -8.21 -5.92
N MET A 272 4.76 -7.70 -5.46
CA MET A 272 5.27 -7.95 -4.10
C MET A 272 4.28 -7.52 -3.01
N LEU A 273 3.48 -6.47 -3.24
CA LEU A 273 2.47 -6.02 -2.27
C LEU A 273 1.24 -6.94 -2.16
N VAL A 274 1.05 -7.91 -3.06
CA VAL A 274 -0.07 -8.87 -2.99
C VAL A 274 0.02 -9.74 -1.74
N PRO A 275 1.11 -10.50 -1.48
CA PRO A 275 1.22 -11.31 -0.26
C PRO A 275 1.22 -10.47 1.01
N VAL A 276 1.80 -9.27 1.00
CA VAL A 276 1.74 -8.33 2.13
C VAL A 276 0.29 -7.98 2.45
N GLY A 277 -0.52 -7.68 1.43
CA GLY A 277 -1.93 -7.33 1.60
C GLY A 277 -2.79 -8.49 2.08
N VAL A 278 -2.61 -9.67 1.49
CA VAL A 278 -3.43 -10.85 1.80
C VAL A 278 -3.12 -11.42 3.18
N VAL A 279 -1.84 -11.52 3.55
CA VAL A 279 -1.44 -12.17 4.80
C VAL A 279 -1.16 -11.15 5.90
N ALA A 280 -0.21 -10.23 5.69
CA ALA A 280 0.26 -9.34 6.74
C ALA A 280 -0.79 -8.33 7.20
N GLN A 281 -1.46 -7.67 6.26
CA GLN A 281 -2.50 -6.69 6.59
C GLN A 281 -3.74 -7.36 7.18
N ALA A 282 -4.17 -8.51 6.63
CA ALA A 282 -5.31 -9.24 7.16
C ALA A 282 -5.06 -9.70 8.61
N ALA A 283 -3.89 -10.29 8.88
CA ALA A 283 -3.50 -10.70 10.22
C ALA A 283 -3.42 -9.50 11.19
N GLY A 284 -2.82 -8.40 10.73
CA GLY A 284 -2.71 -7.17 11.52
C GLY A 284 -4.06 -6.56 11.88
N VAL A 285 -4.98 -6.42 10.90
CA VAL A 285 -6.33 -5.88 11.14
C VAL A 285 -7.12 -6.77 12.09
N ALA A 286 -7.07 -8.09 11.90
CA ALA A 286 -7.78 -9.04 12.73
C ALA A 286 -7.27 -9.07 14.18
N SER A 287 -5.96 -8.92 14.39
CA SER A 287 -5.34 -9.00 15.73
C SER A 287 -5.48 -7.71 16.54
N TYR A 288 -5.56 -6.55 15.89
CA TYR A 288 -5.52 -5.24 16.55
C TYR A 288 -6.58 -5.04 17.63
N PRO A 289 -7.88 -5.35 17.44
CA PRO A 289 -8.90 -5.17 18.50
C PRO A 289 -8.62 -6.02 19.74
N PHE A 290 -8.11 -7.25 19.56
CA PHE A 290 -7.76 -8.13 20.67
C PHE A 290 -6.57 -7.59 21.45
N LEU A 291 -5.53 -7.12 20.76
CA LEU A 291 -4.36 -6.50 21.38
C LEU A 291 -4.75 -5.24 22.16
N ALA A 292 -5.55 -4.36 21.56
CA ALA A 292 -6.04 -3.14 22.22
C ALA A 292 -6.87 -3.44 23.47
N ALA A 293 -7.72 -4.46 23.43
CA ALA A 293 -8.53 -4.88 24.58
C ALA A 293 -7.65 -5.42 25.74
N LEU A 294 -6.58 -6.15 25.42
CA LEU A 294 -5.65 -6.68 26.43
C LEU A 294 -4.81 -5.57 27.07
N VAL A 295 -4.38 -4.57 26.28
CA VAL A 295 -3.72 -3.37 26.83
C VAL A 295 -4.67 -2.61 27.77
N ALA A 296 -5.94 -2.43 27.39
CA ALA A 296 -6.93 -1.75 28.23
C ALA A 296 -7.21 -2.48 29.56
N LYS A 297 -7.05 -3.81 29.58
CA LYS A 297 -7.16 -4.63 30.80
C LYS A 297 -5.87 -4.68 31.64
N GLY A 298 -4.74 -4.19 31.13
CA GLY A 298 -3.45 -4.28 31.77
C GLY A 298 -2.84 -5.68 31.76
N ASP A 299 -3.38 -6.61 30.96
CA ASP A 299 -2.94 -8.01 30.91
C ASP A 299 -1.76 -8.16 29.93
N THR A 300 -0.56 -7.89 30.42
CA THR A 300 0.68 -7.93 29.65
C THR A 300 1.06 -9.35 29.20
N GLU A 301 0.78 -10.36 30.04
CA GLU A 301 1.10 -11.76 29.72
C GLU A 301 0.23 -12.29 28.57
N ALA A 302 -1.08 -12.09 28.66
CA ALA A 302 -2.01 -12.46 27.57
C ALA A 302 -1.72 -11.65 26.29
N PHE A 303 -1.32 -10.37 26.41
CA PHE A 303 -0.90 -9.55 25.28
C PHE A 303 0.32 -10.15 24.56
N ASN A 304 1.41 -10.43 25.30
CA ASN A 304 2.62 -11.00 24.73
C ASN A 304 2.37 -12.38 24.10
N THR A 305 1.57 -13.21 24.74
CA THR A 305 1.17 -14.53 24.22
C THR A 305 0.37 -14.40 22.94
N THR A 306 -0.58 -13.48 22.89
CA THR A 306 -1.44 -13.21 21.71
C THR A 306 -0.61 -12.65 20.56
N LEU A 307 0.25 -11.67 20.81
CA LEU A 307 1.14 -11.08 19.80
C LEU A 307 2.14 -12.12 19.26
N SER A 308 2.77 -12.90 20.13
CA SER A 308 3.69 -13.99 19.73
C SER A 308 2.99 -15.02 18.84
N ARG A 309 1.76 -15.43 19.20
CA ARG A 309 0.95 -16.36 18.41
C ARG A 309 0.59 -15.76 17.04
N ALA A 310 0.19 -14.50 17.00
CA ALA A 310 -0.14 -13.80 15.77
C ALA A 310 1.08 -13.66 14.85
N LEU A 311 2.26 -13.30 15.38
CA LEU A 311 3.51 -13.24 14.63
C LEU A 311 3.90 -14.62 14.06
N ARG A 312 3.85 -15.69 14.86
CA ARG A 312 4.16 -17.05 14.41
C ARG A 312 3.21 -17.54 13.32
N ASN A 313 1.90 -17.28 13.49
CA ASN A 313 0.91 -17.64 12.48
C ASN A 313 1.14 -16.84 11.19
N THR A 314 1.50 -15.56 11.28
CA THR A 314 1.86 -14.75 10.10
C THR A 314 3.06 -15.36 9.37
N MET A 315 4.11 -15.79 10.08
CA MET A 315 5.28 -16.46 9.48
C MET A 315 4.89 -17.76 8.78
N LEU A 316 4.01 -18.55 9.39
CA LEU A 316 3.55 -19.83 8.85
C LEU A 316 2.89 -19.71 7.46
N PHE A 317 2.25 -18.58 7.16
CA PHE A 317 1.59 -18.33 5.87
C PHE A 317 2.43 -17.48 4.92
N ILE A 318 3.08 -16.43 5.44
CA ILE A 318 3.76 -15.45 4.59
C ILE A 318 5.07 -15.99 4.01
N VAL A 319 5.81 -16.80 4.77
CA VAL A 319 7.07 -17.39 4.31
C VAL A 319 6.84 -18.36 3.14
N PRO A 320 5.95 -19.38 3.23
CA PRO A 320 5.69 -20.26 2.09
C PRO A 320 5.17 -19.52 0.87
N LEU A 321 4.28 -18.55 1.07
CA LEU A 321 3.76 -17.74 -0.02
C LEU A 321 4.87 -16.94 -0.72
N SER A 322 5.80 -16.36 0.05
CA SER A 322 6.95 -15.64 -0.51
C SER A 322 7.88 -16.59 -1.29
N PHE A 323 8.20 -17.78 -0.75
CA PHE A 323 9.06 -18.76 -1.41
C PHE A 323 8.45 -19.27 -2.73
N TRP A 324 7.15 -19.56 -2.74
CA TRP A 324 6.45 -19.91 -3.97
C TRP A 324 6.48 -18.76 -4.99
N MET A 325 6.17 -17.54 -4.57
CA MET A 325 6.18 -16.38 -5.48
C MET A 325 7.58 -16.05 -6.00
N ILE A 326 8.64 -16.30 -5.24
CA ILE A 326 10.02 -16.16 -5.71
C ILE A 326 10.30 -17.18 -6.83
N SER A 327 9.91 -18.45 -6.65
CA SER A 327 10.07 -19.47 -7.69
C SER A 327 9.19 -19.24 -8.92
N ALA A 328 8.05 -18.60 -8.74
CA ALA A 328 7.06 -18.32 -9.77
C ALA A 328 7.07 -16.86 -10.25
N ALA A 329 8.14 -16.09 -9.98
CA ALA A 329 8.23 -14.66 -10.28
C ALA A 329 8.09 -14.38 -11.79
N GLU A 330 8.84 -15.11 -12.63
CA GLU A 330 8.79 -14.95 -14.07
C GLU A 330 7.40 -15.25 -14.65
N PRO A 331 6.79 -16.45 -14.45
CA PRO A 331 5.46 -16.71 -15.00
C PRO A 331 4.39 -15.76 -14.44
N THR A 332 4.56 -15.22 -13.22
CA THR A 332 3.66 -14.20 -12.67
C THR A 332 3.74 -12.89 -13.45
N LEU A 333 4.95 -12.39 -13.70
CA LEU A 333 5.18 -11.19 -14.51
C LEU A 333 4.71 -11.40 -15.94
N ARG A 334 4.99 -12.56 -16.52
CA ARG A 334 4.57 -12.96 -17.89
C ARG A 334 3.06 -12.94 -18.02
N LEU A 335 2.34 -13.57 -17.09
CA LEU A 335 0.87 -13.64 -17.12
C LEU A 335 0.23 -12.24 -16.96
N ILE A 336 0.78 -11.42 -16.05
CA ILE A 336 0.18 -10.14 -15.73
C ILE A 336 0.58 -9.07 -16.73
N PHE A 337 1.87 -8.94 -17.08
CA PHE A 337 2.40 -7.79 -17.80
C PHE A 337 2.92 -8.09 -19.21
N GLN A 338 3.43 -9.30 -19.52
CA GLN A 338 4.06 -9.59 -20.81
C GLN A 338 3.04 -9.63 -21.95
N GLN A 339 2.61 -8.44 -22.38
CA GLN A 339 1.69 -8.23 -23.50
C GLN A 339 1.92 -6.82 -24.08
N GLY A 340 1.63 -6.65 -25.39
CA GLY A 340 1.82 -5.36 -26.06
C GLY A 340 3.27 -4.89 -26.03
N SER A 341 3.50 -3.69 -25.54
CA SER A 341 4.83 -3.07 -25.45
C SER A 341 5.70 -3.64 -24.31
N PHE A 342 5.13 -4.40 -23.38
CA PHE A 342 5.92 -5.08 -22.33
C PHE A 342 6.37 -6.46 -22.85
N GLY A 343 7.60 -6.54 -23.33
CA GLY A 343 8.15 -7.74 -23.98
C GLY A 343 8.81 -8.74 -23.02
N VAL A 344 9.43 -9.74 -23.61
CA VAL A 344 10.17 -10.79 -22.89
C VAL A 344 11.36 -10.21 -22.13
N GLU A 345 12.12 -9.30 -22.77
CA GLU A 345 13.29 -8.66 -22.17
C GLU A 345 12.93 -7.93 -20.87
N GLN A 346 11.83 -7.18 -20.88
CA GLN A 346 11.34 -6.46 -19.70
C GLN A 346 10.84 -7.43 -18.62
N THR A 347 10.22 -8.56 -19.00
CA THR A 347 9.85 -9.62 -18.06
C THR A 347 11.09 -10.20 -17.37
N LEU A 348 12.13 -10.54 -18.14
CA LEU A 348 13.38 -11.07 -17.60
C LEU A 348 14.10 -10.04 -16.72
N GLY A 349 14.10 -8.76 -17.12
CA GLY A 349 14.64 -7.67 -16.31
C GLY A 349 13.91 -7.45 -14.99
N ALA A 350 12.56 -7.56 -14.97
CA ALA A 350 11.74 -7.40 -13.77
C ALA A 350 11.79 -8.61 -12.82
N THR A 351 12.06 -9.81 -13.34
CA THR A 351 12.05 -11.05 -12.55
C THR A 351 13.00 -11.00 -11.34
N PRO A 352 14.30 -10.68 -11.46
CA PRO A 352 15.20 -10.60 -10.32
C PRO A 352 14.81 -9.47 -9.36
N LEU A 353 14.26 -8.36 -9.85
CA LEU A 353 13.78 -7.26 -9.00
C LEU A 353 12.64 -7.74 -8.10
N LEU A 354 11.66 -8.45 -8.67
CA LEU A 354 10.56 -9.04 -7.93
C LEU A 354 11.05 -10.05 -6.91
N GLN A 355 11.99 -10.93 -7.27
CA GLN A 355 12.55 -11.94 -6.38
C GLN A 355 13.25 -11.30 -5.16
N ILE A 356 14.07 -10.26 -5.40
CA ILE A 356 14.75 -9.50 -4.35
C ILE A 356 13.72 -8.85 -3.40
N MET A 357 12.70 -8.19 -3.95
CA MET A 357 11.65 -7.54 -3.15
C MET A 357 10.82 -8.55 -2.35
N LEU A 358 10.50 -9.73 -2.92
CA LEU A 358 9.75 -10.79 -2.24
C LEU A 358 10.50 -11.36 -1.03
N ALA A 359 11.83 -11.31 -1.00
CA ALA A 359 12.63 -11.73 0.15
C ALA A 359 12.35 -10.87 1.42
N SER A 360 11.88 -9.62 1.26
CA SER A 360 11.51 -8.75 2.39
C SER A 360 10.10 -8.99 2.94
N VAL A 361 9.25 -9.74 2.27
CA VAL A 361 7.81 -9.82 2.57
C VAL A 361 7.52 -10.41 3.96
N ALA A 362 8.33 -11.36 4.42
CA ALA A 362 8.21 -11.89 5.78
C ALA A 362 8.49 -10.81 6.83
N PHE A 363 9.47 -9.94 6.59
CA PHE A 363 9.79 -8.81 7.46
C PHE A 363 8.65 -7.75 7.44
N TRP A 364 8.05 -7.49 6.30
CA TRP A 364 6.82 -6.70 6.21
C TRP A 364 5.70 -7.25 7.11
N GLY A 365 5.56 -8.58 7.16
CA GLY A 365 4.61 -9.25 8.05
C GLY A 365 4.86 -8.93 9.52
N VAL A 366 6.11 -9.04 9.97
CA VAL A 366 6.52 -8.69 11.34
C VAL A 366 6.29 -7.20 11.62
N GLN A 367 6.73 -6.34 10.70
CA GLN A 367 6.59 -4.88 10.80
C GLN A 367 5.13 -4.46 11.01
N GLN A 368 4.21 -4.99 10.20
CA GLN A 368 2.79 -4.68 10.28
C GLN A 368 2.18 -5.07 11.64
N MET A 369 2.61 -6.20 12.20
CA MET A 369 2.12 -6.67 13.50
C MET A 369 2.67 -5.83 14.65
N ILE A 370 3.99 -5.55 14.65
CA ILE A 370 4.64 -4.75 15.70
C ILE A 370 4.13 -3.30 15.66
N GLY A 371 3.98 -2.72 14.48
CA GLY A 371 3.38 -1.39 14.33
C GLY A 371 2.02 -1.30 15.02
N ARG A 372 1.14 -2.30 14.81
CA ARG A 372 -0.17 -2.35 15.47
C ARG A 372 -0.06 -2.59 16.99
N ALA A 373 0.95 -3.32 17.43
CA ALA A 373 1.21 -3.51 18.86
C ALA A 373 1.59 -2.16 19.53
N PHE A 374 2.42 -1.33 18.90
CA PHE A 374 2.70 0.04 19.35
C PHE A 374 1.42 0.89 19.37
N TYR A 375 0.60 0.83 18.32
CA TYR A 375 -0.65 1.58 18.23
C TYR A 375 -1.66 1.15 19.33
N ALA A 376 -1.69 -0.14 19.69
CA ALA A 376 -2.50 -0.61 20.81
C ALA A 376 -2.09 0.05 22.14
N HIS A 377 -0.79 0.33 22.31
CA HIS A 377 -0.25 1.09 23.45
C HIS A 377 -0.35 2.61 23.27
N LYS A 378 -1.09 3.09 22.26
CA LYS A 378 -1.24 4.52 21.90
C LYS A 378 0.08 5.20 21.53
N ASP A 379 1.12 4.44 21.20
CA ASP A 379 2.41 4.93 20.76
C ASP A 379 2.50 4.91 19.23
N THR A 380 2.22 6.04 18.61
CA THR A 380 2.37 6.26 17.17
C THR A 380 3.70 6.90 16.81
N ILE A 381 4.38 7.50 17.80
CA ILE A 381 5.61 8.27 17.60
C ILE A 381 6.80 7.33 17.39
N THR A 382 6.93 6.28 18.19
CA THR A 382 8.08 5.36 18.12
C THR A 382 8.23 4.72 16.74
N PRO A 383 7.19 4.10 16.12
CA PRO A 383 7.30 3.58 14.76
C PRO A 383 7.67 4.65 13.73
N ALA A 384 7.13 5.87 13.86
CA ALA A 384 7.42 6.98 12.96
C ALA A 384 8.89 7.43 13.07
N VAL A 385 9.41 7.63 14.28
CA VAL A 385 10.81 8.04 14.51
C VAL A 385 11.77 6.97 14.00
N VAL A 386 11.54 5.69 14.35
CA VAL A 386 12.39 4.60 13.87
C VAL A 386 12.36 4.51 12.33
N GLY A 387 11.18 4.66 11.73
CA GLY A 387 11.03 4.69 10.26
C GLY A 387 11.81 5.83 9.64
N THR A 388 11.71 7.04 10.20
CA THR A 388 12.47 8.22 9.76
C THR A 388 13.98 7.98 9.78
N VAL A 389 14.49 7.51 10.90
CA VAL A 389 15.94 7.27 11.07
C VAL A 389 16.43 6.23 10.06
N ILE A 390 15.70 5.14 9.90
CA ILE A 390 16.07 4.09 8.93
C ILE A 390 15.97 4.61 7.48
N SER A 391 14.95 5.39 7.15
CA SER A 391 14.83 6.00 5.81
C SER A 391 16.00 6.93 5.51
N LEU A 392 16.45 7.73 6.48
CA LEU A 392 17.62 8.60 6.31
C LEU A 392 18.92 7.78 6.13
N ILE A 393 19.09 6.69 6.89
CA ILE A 393 20.22 5.76 6.72
C ILE A 393 20.16 5.04 5.37
N ALA A 394 18.97 4.78 4.85
CA ALA A 394 18.80 4.10 3.57
C ALA A 394 19.22 4.97 2.37
N ILE A 395 19.17 6.31 2.44
CA ILE A 395 19.54 7.22 1.35
C ILE A 395 20.94 6.90 0.77
N PRO A 396 22.03 6.91 1.55
CA PRO A 396 23.35 6.57 1.02
C PRO A 396 23.44 5.13 0.49
N VAL A 397 22.67 4.19 1.05
CA VAL A 397 22.62 2.80 0.58
C VAL A 397 21.96 2.72 -0.79
N TYR A 398 20.82 3.39 -1.01
CA TYR A 398 20.17 3.51 -2.31
C TYR A 398 21.09 4.12 -3.35
N TRP A 399 21.77 5.21 -2.99
CA TRP A 399 22.69 5.90 -3.90
C TRP A 399 23.87 5.00 -4.28
N TYR A 400 24.52 4.37 -3.30
CA TYR A 400 25.69 3.52 -3.53
C TYR A 400 25.34 2.27 -4.34
N LEU A 401 24.32 1.51 -3.92
CA LEU A 401 23.92 0.30 -4.61
C LEU A 401 23.29 0.60 -5.99
N GLY A 402 22.52 1.67 -6.12
CA GLY A 402 21.98 2.11 -7.40
C GLY A 402 23.09 2.46 -8.39
N LYS A 403 24.16 3.11 -7.93
CA LYS A 403 25.32 3.47 -8.79
C LYS A 403 26.17 2.26 -9.17
N THR A 404 26.35 1.29 -8.26
CA THR A 404 27.27 0.15 -8.47
C THR A 404 26.60 -1.05 -9.16
N ILE A 405 25.34 -1.33 -8.85
CA ILE A 405 24.60 -2.52 -9.29
C ILE A 405 23.40 -2.15 -10.18
N GLY A 406 23.13 -0.84 -10.36
CA GLY A 406 22.00 -0.37 -11.17
C GLY A 406 20.65 -0.62 -10.51
N VAL A 407 19.63 -0.93 -11.32
CA VAL A 407 18.24 -1.12 -10.86
C VAL A 407 18.09 -2.24 -9.82
N MET A 408 18.89 -3.31 -9.91
CA MET A 408 18.93 -4.36 -8.90
C MET A 408 19.42 -3.84 -7.55
N GLY A 409 20.39 -2.93 -7.56
CA GLY A 409 20.91 -2.26 -6.35
C GLY A 409 19.83 -1.45 -5.65
N VAL A 410 18.95 -0.78 -6.40
CA VAL A 410 17.81 -0.05 -5.84
C VAL A 410 16.80 -1.02 -5.19
N ALA A 411 16.49 -2.14 -5.84
CA ALA A 411 15.62 -3.18 -5.25
C ALA A 411 16.21 -3.78 -3.97
N MET A 412 17.54 -4.04 -3.96
CA MET A 412 18.27 -4.51 -2.78
C MET A 412 18.23 -3.48 -1.64
N ALA A 413 18.47 -2.20 -1.92
CA ALA A 413 18.42 -1.14 -0.92
C ALA A 413 17.04 -1.04 -0.25
N GLY A 414 15.95 -1.12 -1.04
CA GLY A 414 14.58 -1.16 -0.51
C GLY A 414 14.32 -2.39 0.36
N THR A 415 14.77 -3.56 -0.08
CA THR A 415 14.68 -4.79 0.72
C THR A 415 15.45 -4.66 2.04
N MET A 416 16.69 -4.14 2.00
CA MET A 416 17.49 -3.89 3.20
C MET A 416 16.85 -2.87 4.14
N SER A 417 16.27 -1.79 3.61
CA SER A 417 15.53 -0.78 4.39
C SER A 417 14.40 -1.42 5.19
N VAL A 418 13.57 -2.24 4.57
CA VAL A 418 12.47 -2.96 5.25
C VAL A 418 12.99 -3.91 6.33
N VAL A 419 14.04 -4.65 6.05
CA VAL A 419 14.67 -5.57 7.02
C VAL A 419 15.21 -4.79 8.22
N LEU A 420 16.00 -3.73 7.97
CA LEU A 420 16.58 -2.88 9.02
C LEU A 420 15.50 -2.21 9.86
N TYR A 421 14.46 -1.67 9.23
CA TYR A 421 13.34 -1.07 9.95
C TYR A 421 12.64 -2.10 10.85
N THR A 422 12.35 -3.29 10.34
CA THR A 422 11.73 -4.36 11.11
C THR A 422 12.58 -4.78 12.31
N LEU A 423 13.90 -4.94 12.11
CA LEU A 423 14.83 -5.31 13.17
C LEU A 423 14.95 -4.20 14.22
N ALA A 424 15.09 -2.94 13.79
CA ALA A 424 15.18 -1.79 14.69
C ALA A 424 13.90 -1.63 15.51
N LEU A 425 12.71 -1.70 14.87
CA LEU A 425 11.43 -1.60 15.55
C LEU A 425 11.23 -2.75 16.56
N SER A 426 11.66 -3.97 16.19
CA SER A 426 11.64 -5.13 17.09
C SER A 426 12.60 -4.97 18.27
N ALA A 427 13.78 -4.39 18.05
CA ALA A 427 14.75 -4.12 19.11
C ALA A 427 14.24 -3.06 20.11
N VAL A 428 13.62 -1.98 19.59
CA VAL A 428 12.98 -0.96 20.43
C VAL A 428 11.84 -1.56 21.24
N TRP A 429 11.01 -2.42 20.62
CA TRP A 429 9.95 -3.14 21.34
C TRP A 429 10.53 -3.97 22.49
N LYS A 430 11.55 -4.81 22.20
CA LYS A 430 12.19 -5.66 23.21
C LYS A 430 12.76 -4.89 24.39
N ARG A 431 13.37 -3.74 24.12
CA ARG A 431 13.93 -2.87 25.17
C ARG A 431 12.85 -2.27 26.06
N ARG A 432 11.68 -1.93 25.50
CA ARG A 432 10.62 -1.19 26.20
C ARG A 432 9.59 -2.09 26.87
N PHE A 433 9.21 -3.20 26.22
CA PHE A 433 8.12 -4.09 26.64
C PHE A 433 8.57 -5.54 26.90
N GLY A 434 9.85 -5.82 26.75
CA GLY A 434 10.39 -7.18 26.91
C GLY A 434 10.38 -8.00 25.63
N GLY A 435 11.01 -9.19 25.68
CA GLY A 435 11.23 -10.08 24.53
C GLY A 435 10.16 -11.16 24.32
N ASP A 436 9.24 -11.33 25.24
CA ASP A 436 8.29 -12.47 25.25
C ASP A 436 7.36 -12.49 24.04
N ALA A 437 7.02 -11.31 23.51
CA ALA A 437 6.24 -11.18 22.28
C ALA A 437 6.91 -11.83 21.04
N PHE A 438 8.24 -12.02 21.05
CA PHE A 438 8.99 -12.64 19.95
C PHE A 438 9.33 -14.12 20.19
N LYS A 439 8.83 -14.71 21.28
CA LYS A 439 9.13 -16.09 21.64
C LYS A 439 8.71 -17.05 20.53
N GLY A 440 9.68 -17.76 19.96
CA GLY A 440 9.47 -18.73 18.88
C GLY A 440 9.26 -18.14 17.48
N VAL A 441 9.26 -16.81 17.29
CA VAL A 441 9.04 -16.17 15.97
C VAL A 441 10.20 -16.48 15.02
N VAL A 442 11.44 -16.27 15.45
CA VAL A 442 12.64 -16.58 14.65
C VAL A 442 12.70 -18.08 14.34
N ARG A 443 12.43 -18.94 15.33
CA ARG A 443 12.37 -20.39 15.12
C ARG A 443 11.31 -20.75 14.07
N MET A 444 10.12 -20.14 14.13
CA MET A 444 9.04 -20.39 13.15
C MET A 444 9.45 -19.92 11.76
N PHE A 445 10.07 -18.74 11.64
CA PHE A 445 10.60 -18.23 10.37
C PHE A 445 11.60 -19.21 9.74
N LEU A 446 12.65 -19.60 10.51
CA LEU A 446 13.68 -20.52 10.02
C LEU A 446 13.10 -21.89 9.68
N LEU A 447 12.23 -22.43 10.55
CA LEU A 447 11.57 -23.71 10.30
C LEU A 447 10.73 -23.67 9.02
N SER A 448 9.88 -22.65 8.86
CA SER A 448 9.07 -22.47 7.64
C SER A 448 9.95 -22.33 6.40
N ALA A 449 11.04 -21.56 6.48
CA ALA A 449 11.98 -21.40 5.37
C ALA A 449 12.64 -22.74 4.97
N VAL A 450 13.13 -23.53 5.93
CA VAL A 450 13.72 -24.84 5.64
C VAL A 450 12.70 -25.79 5.04
N LEU A 451 11.49 -25.83 5.59
CA LEU A 451 10.41 -26.69 5.08
C LEU A 451 9.93 -26.32 3.66
N CYS A 452 10.15 -25.06 3.26
CA CYS A 452 9.83 -24.58 1.90
C CYS A 452 10.87 -25.02 0.85
N VAL A 453 12.11 -25.36 1.23
CA VAL A 453 13.21 -25.62 0.27
C VAL A 453 12.85 -26.73 -0.72
N PRO A 454 12.39 -27.93 -0.31
CA PRO A 454 12.04 -28.99 -1.28
C PRO A 454 10.90 -28.57 -2.22
N ALA A 455 9.90 -27.87 -1.68
CA ALA A 455 8.76 -27.38 -2.45
C ALA A 455 9.19 -26.29 -3.45
N MET A 456 10.12 -25.41 -3.05
CA MET A 456 10.68 -24.38 -3.93
C MET A 456 11.49 -24.99 -5.08
N VAL A 457 12.36 -25.97 -4.81
CA VAL A 457 13.14 -26.66 -5.84
C VAL A 457 12.22 -27.33 -6.86
N ALA A 458 11.21 -28.07 -6.40
CA ALA A 458 10.22 -28.69 -7.28
C ALA A 458 9.42 -27.64 -8.09
N SER A 459 9.07 -26.53 -7.47
CA SER A 459 8.36 -25.41 -8.13
C SER A 459 9.21 -24.78 -9.23
N VAL A 460 10.50 -24.52 -8.97
CA VAL A 460 11.45 -23.98 -9.97
C VAL A 460 11.56 -24.95 -11.16
N TYR A 461 11.72 -26.25 -10.90
CA TYR A 461 11.78 -27.26 -11.96
C TYR A 461 10.53 -27.23 -12.84
N VAL A 462 9.33 -27.21 -12.25
CA VAL A 462 8.06 -27.13 -12.99
C VAL A 462 7.98 -25.85 -13.82
N VAL A 463 8.37 -24.70 -13.26
CA VAL A 463 8.36 -23.40 -13.95
C VAL A 463 9.30 -23.39 -15.17
N GLN A 464 10.41 -24.13 -15.10
CA GLN A 464 11.35 -24.25 -16.23
C GLN A 464 10.87 -25.21 -17.33
N GLN A 465 10.19 -26.31 -16.96
CA GLN A 465 9.78 -27.36 -17.91
C GLN A 465 8.48 -27.04 -18.66
N ILE A 466 7.48 -26.44 -18.01
CA ILE A 466 6.16 -26.23 -18.62
C ILE A 466 6.20 -25.33 -19.86
N PRO A 467 6.96 -24.21 -19.91
CA PRO A 467 7.06 -23.40 -21.12
C PRO A 467 7.62 -24.17 -22.33
N LEU A 468 8.53 -25.10 -22.10
CA LEU A 468 9.11 -25.96 -23.15
C LEU A 468 8.09 -26.94 -23.73
N LEU A 469 7.13 -27.38 -22.90
CA LEU A 469 6.05 -28.31 -23.31
C LEU A 469 4.90 -27.60 -24.05
N LEU A 470 4.73 -26.28 -23.80
CA LEU A 470 3.64 -25.46 -24.34
C LEU A 470 4.16 -24.39 -25.28
N ASP A 471 5.14 -24.77 -26.13
CA ASP A 471 5.74 -23.86 -27.11
C ASP A 471 4.70 -23.18 -28.00
N GLY A 472 4.89 -21.88 -28.25
CA GLY A 472 3.95 -21.05 -29.03
C GLY A 472 2.73 -20.51 -28.24
N ARG A 473 2.56 -20.83 -26.94
CA ARG A 473 1.46 -20.31 -26.10
C ARG A 473 1.96 -19.71 -24.78
N PRO A 474 2.65 -18.58 -24.79
CA PRO A 474 3.35 -18.05 -23.62
C PRO A 474 2.44 -17.74 -22.43
N LEU A 475 1.23 -17.22 -22.65
CA LEU A 475 0.28 -16.92 -21.57
C LEU A 475 -0.33 -18.18 -20.96
N THR A 476 -0.69 -19.16 -21.81
CA THR A 476 -1.19 -20.47 -21.34
C THR A 476 -0.11 -21.19 -20.57
N GLY A 477 1.13 -21.18 -21.07
CA GLY A 477 2.30 -21.73 -20.38
C GLY A 477 2.52 -21.09 -19.02
N ALA A 478 2.45 -19.76 -18.91
CA ALA A 478 2.57 -19.05 -17.65
C ALA A 478 1.46 -19.41 -16.66
N PHE A 479 0.20 -19.46 -17.13
CA PHE A 479 -0.95 -19.84 -16.29
C PHE A 479 -0.82 -21.27 -15.76
N VAL A 480 -0.48 -22.24 -16.64
CA VAL A 480 -0.28 -23.64 -16.26
C VAL A 480 0.89 -23.78 -15.31
N SER A 481 2.01 -23.06 -15.56
CA SER A 481 3.16 -23.02 -14.66
C SER A 481 2.78 -22.55 -13.26
N LEU A 482 1.98 -21.50 -13.14
CA LEU A 482 1.50 -20.99 -11.84
C LEU A 482 0.58 -21.99 -11.14
N ALA A 483 -0.37 -22.58 -11.88
CA ALA A 483 -1.33 -23.53 -11.31
C ALA A 483 -0.64 -24.81 -10.82
N VAL A 484 0.22 -25.41 -11.66
CA VAL A 484 0.92 -26.66 -11.33
C VAL A 484 1.97 -26.43 -10.25
N SER A 485 2.83 -25.40 -10.40
CA SER A 485 3.85 -25.09 -9.39
C SER A 485 3.26 -24.72 -8.04
N GLY A 486 2.16 -23.94 -8.02
CA GLY A 486 1.47 -23.57 -6.79
C GLY A 486 0.84 -24.76 -6.08
N THR A 487 0.15 -25.63 -6.83
CA THR A 487 -0.44 -26.85 -6.27
C THR A 487 0.64 -27.78 -5.72
N LEU A 488 1.69 -28.05 -6.52
CA LEU A 488 2.82 -28.88 -6.11
C LEU A 488 3.53 -28.31 -4.87
N PHE A 489 3.77 -27.00 -4.86
CA PHE A 489 4.38 -26.31 -3.72
C PHE A 489 3.53 -26.48 -2.44
N CYS A 490 2.23 -26.25 -2.52
CA CYS A 490 1.32 -26.42 -1.38
C CYS A 490 1.32 -27.86 -0.88
N VAL A 491 1.23 -28.85 -1.77
CA VAL A 491 1.23 -30.28 -1.40
C VAL A 491 2.55 -30.65 -0.74
N LEU A 492 3.70 -30.33 -1.35
CA LEU A 492 5.01 -30.66 -0.81
C LEU A 492 5.28 -29.94 0.53
N TYR A 493 4.94 -28.66 0.64
CA TYR A 493 5.07 -27.91 1.89
C TYR A 493 4.21 -28.53 3.01
N MET A 494 2.97 -28.92 2.72
CA MET A 494 2.12 -29.59 3.69
C MET A 494 2.66 -30.97 4.08
N CYS A 495 3.12 -31.79 3.13
CA CYS A 495 3.72 -33.10 3.39
C CYS A 495 4.99 -32.98 4.24
N THR A 496 5.93 -32.11 3.86
CA THR A 496 7.17 -31.90 4.63
C THR A 496 6.89 -31.36 6.03
N SER A 497 5.90 -30.45 6.14
CA SER A 497 5.51 -29.90 7.44
C SER A 497 4.82 -30.93 8.34
N MET A 498 3.98 -31.81 7.78
CA MET A 498 3.35 -32.92 8.54
C MET A 498 4.37 -33.93 9.03
N LEU A 499 5.38 -34.24 8.21
CA LEU A 499 6.42 -35.22 8.55
C LEU A 499 7.43 -34.68 9.56
N LEU A 500 7.92 -33.46 9.36
CA LEU A 500 9.07 -32.92 10.12
C LEU A 500 8.66 -31.98 11.25
N ALA A 501 7.50 -31.33 11.19
CA ALA A 501 7.07 -30.32 12.14
C ALA A 501 5.54 -30.31 12.37
N PRO A 502 4.89 -31.41 12.75
CA PRO A 502 3.42 -31.50 12.83
C PRO A 502 2.81 -30.46 13.79
N LYS A 503 3.53 -30.13 14.88
CA LYS A 503 3.10 -29.09 15.84
C LYS A 503 3.08 -27.68 15.23
N ALA A 504 3.88 -27.41 14.21
CA ALA A 504 3.94 -26.09 13.58
C ALA A 504 2.70 -25.79 12.74
N ILE A 505 2.15 -26.80 12.06
CA ILE A 505 0.99 -26.68 11.18
C ILE A 505 -0.34 -27.02 11.87
N GLU A 506 -0.34 -27.37 13.15
CA GLU A 506 -1.55 -27.67 13.93
C GLU A 506 -2.65 -26.60 13.75
N PRO A 507 -2.35 -25.28 13.71
CA PRO A 507 -3.35 -24.24 13.45
C PRO A 507 -4.05 -24.42 12.10
N ILE A 508 -3.30 -24.81 11.05
CA ILE A 508 -3.84 -25.04 9.69
C ILE A 508 -4.70 -26.29 9.68
N VAL A 509 -4.18 -27.39 10.21
CA VAL A 509 -4.89 -28.70 10.27
C VAL A 509 -6.19 -28.56 11.06
N THR A 510 -6.14 -27.88 12.21
CA THR A 510 -7.32 -27.65 13.04
C THR A 510 -8.36 -26.79 12.33
N PHE A 511 -7.94 -25.75 11.61
CA PHE A 511 -8.84 -24.90 10.82
C PHE A 511 -9.53 -25.68 9.71
N VAL A 512 -8.77 -26.46 8.93
CA VAL A 512 -9.29 -27.30 7.84
C VAL A 512 -10.25 -28.37 8.39
N ARG A 513 -9.85 -29.07 9.44
CA ARG A 513 -10.66 -30.09 10.10
C ARG A 513 -12.00 -29.55 10.61
N LYS A 514 -12.00 -28.40 11.29
CA LYS A 514 -13.23 -27.76 11.77
C LYS A 514 -14.17 -27.34 10.62
N ARG A 515 -13.64 -26.97 9.47
CA ARG A 515 -14.45 -26.51 8.33
C ARG A 515 -15.02 -27.68 7.50
N ILE A 516 -14.26 -28.77 7.38
CA ILE A 516 -14.70 -30.00 6.69
C ILE A 516 -15.71 -30.78 7.55
N LEU A 517 -15.42 -30.95 8.85
CA LEU A 517 -16.32 -31.69 9.77
C LEU A 517 -17.58 -30.93 10.20
N ARG A 518 -17.69 -29.62 9.96
CA ARG A 518 -18.95 -28.88 10.13
C ARG A 518 -19.86 -28.94 8.90
N ARG A 519 -19.40 -29.53 7.80
CA ARG A 519 -20.17 -29.74 6.56
C ARG A 519 -20.53 -31.22 6.33
N ALA A 520 -20.03 -32.13 7.14
CA ALA A 520 -20.46 -33.50 7.29
C ALA A 520 -21.23 -33.66 8.63
#